data_5d5895054fbdfa549607f2dbd25d5bcf
#
_entry.id   5d5895054fbdfa549607f2dbd25d5bcf
#
_cell.length_a   1.000
_cell.length_b   1.000
_cell.length_c   1.000
_cell.angle_alpha   90.00
_cell.angle_beta   90.00
_cell.angle_gamma   90.00
#
_symmetry.space_group_name_H-M   'P 1'
#
loop_
_entity.id
_entity.type
_entity.pdbx_description
1 polymer ?
#
loop_
_entity_poly.entity_id
_entity_poly.type
_entity_poly.pdbx_seq_one_letter_code
_entity_poly.pdbx_strand_id
1 'polypeptide(L)'
;MASVSPLIRIDRIRKEFGAVVAVEEATLDVDAGEIVALVGDNGAGKSTLVKIIAGVYQPTSGQIMLDGQPVGFSGPSDAQRHGIEVVYQDLALANDQPVYMNMFLGRELVRGPLRQLDRRRMASESQALLDELDIRIDTPRKTIRDLSGGQRQGVAIGRAVHWAERLVLMDEPTAALGVQETARVEELILRMRERGRAIVIVSHSLDQVFRVADRICVLRRGKQVGVRTTSETTGDEIVSMITGLR
;
A
#
# COMPACT_ATOMS: atom_id res chain seq x y z
N MET A 1 -15.72 5.49 27.08
CA MET A 1 -15.48 5.72 25.66
C MET A 1 -15.45 4.36 25.00
N ALA A 2 -16.36 4.07 24.07
CA ALA A 2 -16.32 2.82 23.33
C ALA A 2 -15.01 2.80 22.52
N SER A 3 -14.17 1.78 22.69
CA SER A 3 -12.98 1.62 21.86
C SER A 3 -13.46 1.37 20.44
N VAL A 4 -13.22 2.31 19.55
CA VAL A 4 -13.47 2.11 18.12
C VAL A 4 -12.56 0.96 17.71
N SER A 5 -13.13 -0.10 17.15
CA SER A 5 -12.33 -1.22 16.61
C SER A 5 -11.47 -0.70 15.47
N PRO A 6 -10.19 -1.08 15.36
CA PRO A 6 -9.36 -0.70 14.24
C PRO A 6 -9.97 -1.21 12.94
N LEU A 7 -9.72 -0.48 11.84
CA LEU A 7 -10.16 -0.88 10.51
C LEU A 7 -9.62 -2.25 10.13
N ILE A 8 -8.32 -2.45 10.36
CA ILE A 8 -7.67 -3.75 10.19
C ILE A 8 -6.80 -4.06 11.43
N ARG A 9 -6.91 -5.27 11.91
CA ARG A 9 -6.02 -5.85 12.92
C ARG A 9 -5.34 -7.07 12.38
N ILE A 10 -4.04 -7.09 12.48
CA ILE A 10 -3.18 -8.24 12.27
C ILE A 10 -2.87 -8.79 13.66
N ASP A 11 -3.33 -9.99 13.97
CA ASP A 11 -3.21 -10.57 15.30
C ASP A 11 -2.29 -11.79 15.28
N ARG A 12 -1.10 -11.66 15.86
CA ARG A 12 -0.07 -12.70 16.03
C ARG A 12 0.22 -13.49 14.75
N ILE A 13 0.34 -12.77 13.64
CA ILE A 13 0.64 -13.38 12.34
C ILE A 13 2.02 -14.02 12.38
N ARG A 14 2.07 -15.30 12.01
CA ARG A 14 3.29 -16.09 11.79
C ARG A 14 3.31 -16.59 10.35
N LYS A 15 4.51 -16.59 9.74
CA LYS A 15 4.70 -17.17 8.39
C LYS A 15 6.01 -17.94 8.30
N GLU A 16 5.88 -19.17 7.90
CA GLU A 16 6.99 -20.07 7.62
C GLU A 16 7.00 -20.50 6.16
N PHE A 17 8.19 -20.66 5.61
CA PHE A 17 8.46 -21.25 4.30
C PHE A 17 9.44 -22.41 4.50
N GLY A 18 8.90 -23.61 4.65
CA GLY A 18 9.71 -24.77 5.05
C GLY A 18 10.39 -24.53 6.40
N ALA A 19 11.71 -24.56 6.45
CA ALA A 19 12.49 -24.33 7.66
C ALA A 19 12.74 -22.85 7.98
N VAL A 20 12.35 -21.92 7.08
CA VAL A 20 12.61 -20.50 7.25
C VAL A 20 11.38 -19.80 7.85
N VAL A 21 11.56 -19.20 9.02
CA VAL A 21 10.54 -18.34 9.65
C VAL A 21 10.71 -16.92 9.12
N ALA A 22 9.84 -16.50 8.20
CA ALA A 22 9.90 -15.18 7.59
C ALA A 22 9.22 -14.10 8.45
N VAL A 23 8.15 -14.46 9.18
CA VAL A 23 7.50 -13.64 10.21
C VAL A 23 7.23 -14.56 11.39
N GLU A 24 7.79 -14.23 12.54
CA GLU A 24 7.66 -15.08 13.75
C GLU A 24 6.39 -14.74 14.52
N GLU A 25 6.18 -13.45 14.76
CA GLU A 25 4.96 -12.92 15.35
C GLU A 25 4.85 -11.43 15.00
N ALA A 26 3.71 -11.05 14.43
CA ALA A 26 3.41 -9.65 14.16
C ALA A 26 1.98 -9.33 14.56
N THR A 27 1.82 -8.25 15.34
CA THR A 27 0.51 -7.73 15.76
C THR A 27 0.47 -6.24 15.45
N LEU A 28 -0.46 -5.82 14.60
CA LEU A 28 -0.57 -4.45 14.16
C LEU A 28 -2.04 -4.07 13.95
N ASP A 29 -2.43 -2.97 14.54
CA ASP A 29 -3.72 -2.31 14.28
C ASP A 29 -3.49 -1.12 13.35
N VAL A 30 -4.40 -0.91 12.43
CA VAL A 30 -4.43 0.27 11.54
C VAL A 30 -5.85 0.83 11.56
N ASP A 31 -5.96 2.11 11.89
CA ASP A 31 -7.22 2.82 11.94
C ASP A 31 -7.58 3.43 10.57
N ALA A 32 -8.84 3.78 10.37
CA ALA A 32 -9.26 4.52 9.19
C ALA A 32 -8.60 5.91 9.17
N GLY A 33 -8.04 6.31 8.03
CA GLY A 33 -7.33 7.57 7.90
C GLY A 33 -5.98 7.61 8.63
N GLU A 34 -5.38 6.46 8.90
CA GLU A 34 -4.06 6.34 9.52
C GLU A 34 -3.02 5.86 8.51
N ILE A 35 -1.81 6.39 8.61
CA ILE A 35 -0.63 5.92 7.89
C ILE A 35 0.31 5.20 8.85
N VAL A 36 0.49 3.90 8.67
CA VAL A 36 1.45 3.11 9.43
C VAL A 36 2.64 2.73 8.56
N ALA A 37 3.84 3.10 8.97
CA ALA A 37 5.07 2.69 8.30
C ALA A 37 5.59 1.36 8.85
N LEU A 38 5.95 0.44 7.96
CA LEU A 38 6.70 -0.78 8.28
C LEU A 38 8.16 -0.56 7.93
N VAL A 39 9.03 -0.54 8.94
CA VAL A 39 10.46 -0.34 8.78
C VAL A 39 11.26 -1.53 9.30
N GLY A 40 12.51 -1.67 8.87
CA GLY A 40 13.42 -2.75 9.27
C GLY A 40 14.38 -3.11 8.16
N ASP A 41 15.39 -3.92 8.47
CA ASP A 41 16.40 -4.36 7.52
C ASP A 41 15.82 -5.23 6.39
N ASN A 42 16.66 -5.49 5.37
CA ASN A 42 16.35 -6.47 4.35
C ASN A 42 16.19 -7.86 4.98
N GLY A 43 15.13 -8.56 4.59
CA GLY A 43 14.79 -9.86 5.20
C GLY A 43 14.10 -9.78 6.57
N ALA A 44 13.77 -8.58 7.08
CA ALA A 44 13.06 -8.42 8.36
C ALA A 44 11.61 -8.94 8.36
N GLY A 45 11.03 -9.30 7.20
CA GLY A 45 9.68 -9.84 7.08
C GLY A 45 8.65 -8.84 6.55
N LYS A 46 9.03 -7.57 6.26
CA LYS A 46 8.11 -6.49 5.81
C LYS A 46 7.27 -6.88 4.60
N SER A 47 7.92 -7.20 3.48
CA SER A 47 7.21 -7.58 2.24
C SER A 47 6.43 -8.90 2.38
N THR A 48 6.86 -9.80 3.30
CA THR A 48 6.09 -11.01 3.63
C THR A 48 4.79 -10.65 4.33
N LEU A 49 4.84 -9.73 5.30
CA LEU A 49 3.65 -9.25 6.01
C LEU A 49 2.69 -8.53 5.06
N VAL A 50 3.20 -7.63 4.20
CA VAL A 50 2.41 -6.97 3.14
C VAL A 50 1.74 -8.00 2.24
N LYS A 51 2.46 -9.03 1.79
CA LYS A 51 1.90 -10.10 0.94
C LYS A 51 0.85 -10.96 1.65
N ILE A 52 0.94 -11.10 2.97
CA ILE A 52 -0.10 -11.78 3.76
C ILE A 52 -1.37 -10.92 3.81
N ILE A 53 -1.26 -9.63 4.10
CA ILE A 53 -2.39 -8.70 4.14
C ILE A 53 -3.03 -8.57 2.73
N ALA A 54 -2.22 -8.63 1.69
CA ALA A 54 -2.67 -8.62 0.29
C ALA A 54 -3.27 -9.95 -0.20
N GLY A 55 -3.35 -10.98 0.66
CA GLY A 55 -3.88 -12.29 0.29
C GLY A 55 -2.99 -13.13 -0.63
N VAL A 56 -1.74 -12.71 -0.90
CA VAL A 56 -0.78 -13.46 -1.73
C VAL A 56 -0.28 -14.69 -0.97
N TYR A 57 -0.06 -14.55 0.33
CA TYR A 57 0.35 -15.64 1.20
C TYR A 57 -0.67 -15.86 2.31
N GLN A 58 -0.94 -17.13 2.61
CA GLN A 58 -1.69 -17.49 3.82
C GLN A 58 -0.73 -17.43 5.02
N PRO A 59 -1.14 -16.91 6.18
CA PRO A 59 -0.37 -17.04 7.40
C PRO A 59 -0.27 -18.52 7.81
N THR A 60 0.82 -18.91 8.47
CA THR A 60 0.94 -20.24 9.08
C THR A 60 0.12 -20.33 10.35
N SER A 61 0.04 -19.22 11.11
CA SER A 61 -0.85 -19.05 12.27
C SER A 61 -1.14 -17.55 12.49
N GLY A 62 -2.06 -17.25 13.41
CA GLY A 62 -2.59 -15.91 13.60
C GLY A 62 -3.76 -15.63 12.67
N GLN A 63 -4.31 -14.42 12.73
CA GLN A 63 -5.48 -14.04 11.95
C GLN A 63 -5.46 -12.57 11.55
N ILE A 64 -6.21 -12.26 10.49
CA ILE A 64 -6.50 -10.88 10.08
C ILE A 64 -7.95 -10.60 10.43
N MET A 65 -8.22 -9.43 10.98
CA MET A 65 -9.57 -8.96 11.28
C MET A 65 -9.83 -7.65 10.53
N LEU A 66 -10.99 -7.53 9.93
CA LEU A 66 -11.50 -6.29 9.33
C LEU A 66 -12.76 -5.88 10.08
N ASP A 67 -12.82 -4.63 10.55
CA ASP A 67 -13.93 -4.11 11.36
C ASP A 67 -14.30 -5.05 12.54
N GLY A 68 -13.27 -5.65 13.16
CA GLY A 68 -13.44 -6.58 14.28
C GLY A 68 -13.90 -8.00 13.87
N GLN A 69 -14.07 -8.30 12.59
CA GLN A 69 -14.46 -9.62 12.10
C GLN A 69 -13.24 -10.35 11.50
N PRO A 70 -13.00 -11.62 11.86
CA PRO A 70 -11.93 -12.41 11.28
C PRO A 70 -12.18 -12.64 9.79
N VAL A 71 -11.13 -12.44 8.97
CA VAL A 71 -11.17 -12.65 7.53
C VAL A 71 -10.03 -13.55 7.09
N GLY A 72 -10.30 -14.41 6.11
CA GLY A 72 -9.29 -15.24 5.46
C GLY A 72 -9.34 -14.99 3.95
N PHE A 73 -8.21 -14.63 3.36
CA PHE A 73 -8.15 -14.37 1.92
C PHE A 73 -7.71 -15.61 1.16
N SER A 74 -8.52 -16.11 0.26
CA SER A 74 -8.16 -17.24 -0.62
C SER A 74 -7.14 -16.86 -1.70
N GLY A 75 -6.93 -15.56 -1.92
CA GLY A 75 -6.00 -14.99 -2.89
C GLY A 75 -6.10 -13.46 -2.97
N PRO A 76 -5.25 -12.80 -3.81
CA PRO A 76 -5.26 -11.35 -3.94
C PRO A 76 -6.62 -10.77 -4.36
N SER A 77 -7.34 -11.44 -5.27
CA SER A 77 -8.67 -11.00 -5.68
C SER A 77 -9.69 -11.00 -4.54
N ASP A 78 -9.45 -11.79 -3.51
CA ASP A 78 -10.31 -11.84 -2.33
C ASP A 78 -10.02 -10.64 -1.42
N ALA A 79 -8.74 -10.33 -1.15
CA ALA A 79 -8.34 -9.12 -0.44
C ALA A 79 -8.87 -7.85 -1.15
N GLN A 80 -8.80 -7.83 -2.48
CA GLN A 80 -9.36 -6.74 -3.30
C GLN A 80 -10.88 -6.58 -3.12
N ARG A 81 -11.65 -7.67 -3.04
CA ARG A 81 -13.09 -7.61 -2.75
C ARG A 81 -13.39 -7.05 -1.36
N HIS A 82 -12.44 -7.16 -0.44
CA HIS A 82 -12.51 -6.54 0.88
C HIS A 82 -11.98 -5.10 0.92
N GLY A 83 -11.71 -4.50 -0.25
CA GLY A 83 -11.27 -3.11 -0.36
C GLY A 83 -9.79 -2.88 -0.05
N ILE A 84 -8.96 -3.92 -0.12
CA ILE A 84 -7.50 -3.85 0.10
C ILE A 84 -6.80 -3.84 -1.25
N GLU A 85 -6.04 -2.78 -1.54
CA GLU A 85 -5.26 -2.66 -2.78
C GLU A 85 -3.76 -2.52 -2.47
N VAL A 86 -2.93 -2.88 -3.46
CA VAL A 86 -1.47 -2.90 -3.29
C VAL A 86 -0.80 -2.13 -4.42
N VAL A 87 0.13 -1.25 -4.03
CA VAL A 87 1.13 -0.65 -4.90
C VAL A 87 2.45 -1.38 -4.63
N TYR A 88 2.86 -2.22 -5.56
CA TYR A 88 4.12 -2.94 -5.46
C TYR A 88 5.29 -2.07 -5.94
N GLN A 89 6.50 -2.41 -5.51
CA GLN A 89 7.75 -1.80 -5.98
C GLN A 89 7.88 -1.92 -7.52
N ASP A 90 7.55 -3.09 -8.09
CA ASP A 90 7.27 -3.23 -9.51
C ASP A 90 5.81 -2.82 -9.76
N LEU A 91 5.61 -1.70 -10.44
CA LEU A 91 4.31 -1.06 -10.61
C LEU A 91 3.27 -1.92 -11.33
N ALA A 92 3.69 -3.03 -11.94
CA ALA A 92 2.85 -3.93 -12.71
C ALA A 92 1.96 -3.17 -13.72
N LEU A 93 2.56 -2.25 -14.48
CA LEU A 93 1.91 -1.47 -15.52
C LEU A 93 2.20 -2.08 -16.89
N ALA A 94 1.17 -2.18 -17.73
CA ALA A 94 1.29 -2.58 -19.13
C ALA A 94 1.84 -1.40 -19.94
N ASN A 95 3.13 -1.41 -20.22
CA ASN A 95 3.86 -0.29 -20.83
C ASN A 95 3.30 0.15 -22.18
N ASP A 96 2.75 -0.76 -22.98
CA ASP A 96 2.20 -0.52 -24.32
C ASP A 96 0.73 -0.12 -24.31
N GLN A 97 0.12 -0.07 -23.14
CA GLN A 97 -1.27 0.33 -22.98
C GLN A 97 -1.39 1.78 -22.48
N PRO A 98 -2.49 2.47 -22.81
CA PRO A 98 -2.74 3.80 -22.30
C PRO A 98 -3.05 3.78 -20.79
N VAL A 99 -2.90 4.94 -20.16
CA VAL A 99 -3.14 5.15 -18.71
C VAL A 99 -4.50 4.61 -18.30
N TYR A 100 -5.59 4.98 -19.00
CA TYR A 100 -6.94 4.53 -18.62
C TYR A 100 -7.10 3.00 -18.66
N MET A 101 -6.40 2.29 -19.56
CA MET A 101 -6.42 0.83 -19.59
C MET A 101 -5.71 0.24 -18.37
N ASN A 102 -4.59 0.87 -17.95
CA ASN A 102 -3.87 0.44 -16.76
C ASN A 102 -4.65 0.69 -15.48
N MET A 103 -5.41 1.77 -15.39
CA MET A 103 -6.24 2.08 -14.22
C MET A 103 -7.40 1.10 -14.04
N PHE A 104 -7.93 0.56 -15.14
CA PHE A 104 -9.03 -0.40 -15.15
C PHE A 104 -8.59 -1.84 -15.44
N LEU A 105 -7.29 -2.13 -15.43
CA LEU A 105 -6.76 -3.45 -15.77
C LEU A 105 -7.36 -4.55 -14.89
N GLY A 106 -8.03 -5.53 -15.53
CA GLY A 106 -8.74 -6.62 -14.85
C GLY A 106 -10.14 -6.25 -14.31
N ARG A 107 -10.55 -4.98 -14.46
CA ARG A 107 -11.86 -4.45 -14.04
C ARG A 107 -12.42 -3.49 -15.09
N GLU A 108 -12.21 -3.84 -16.37
CA GLU A 108 -12.58 -3.00 -17.51
C GLU A 108 -14.08 -2.76 -17.56
N LEU A 109 -14.47 -1.50 -17.80
CA LEU A 109 -15.86 -1.14 -18.01
C LEU A 109 -16.32 -1.61 -19.39
N VAL A 110 -17.47 -2.26 -19.41
CA VAL A 110 -18.07 -2.79 -20.64
C VAL A 110 -19.45 -2.19 -20.87
N ARG A 111 -19.87 -2.07 -22.14
CA ARG A 111 -21.17 -1.58 -22.55
C ARG A 111 -21.85 -2.48 -23.55
N GLY A 112 -23.17 -2.44 -23.56
CA GLY A 112 -24.04 -3.17 -24.49
C GLY A 112 -24.01 -4.69 -24.29
N PRO A 113 -24.87 -5.39 -25.03
CA PRO A 113 -25.06 -6.85 -24.88
C PRO A 113 -23.82 -7.65 -25.32
N LEU A 114 -22.97 -7.08 -26.20
CA LEU A 114 -21.73 -7.69 -26.68
C LEU A 114 -20.55 -7.42 -25.74
N ARG A 115 -20.77 -6.81 -24.56
CA ARG A 115 -19.74 -6.50 -23.55
C ARG A 115 -18.49 -5.78 -24.16
N GLN A 116 -18.70 -4.85 -25.08
CA GLN A 116 -17.62 -4.07 -25.67
C GLN A 116 -17.02 -3.13 -24.62
N LEU A 117 -15.69 -2.92 -24.68
CA LEU A 117 -15.00 -2.02 -23.76
C LEU A 117 -15.54 -0.57 -23.88
N ASP A 118 -15.93 0.02 -22.75
CA ASP A 118 -16.32 1.43 -22.70
C ASP A 118 -15.08 2.32 -22.48
N ARG A 119 -14.26 2.43 -23.53
CA ARG A 119 -13.02 3.21 -23.50
C ARG A 119 -13.24 4.70 -23.21
N ARG A 120 -14.42 5.25 -23.57
CA ARG A 120 -14.72 6.66 -23.31
C ARG A 120 -14.95 6.89 -21.83
N ARG A 121 -15.76 6.06 -21.22
CA ARG A 121 -16.07 6.14 -19.80
C ARG A 121 -14.82 5.88 -18.95
N MET A 122 -14.05 4.83 -19.24
CA MET A 122 -12.77 4.57 -18.57
C MET A 122 -11.80 5.76 -18.67
N ALA A 123 -11.66 6.38 -19.85
CA ALA A 123 -10.79 7.54 -20.01
C ALA A 123 -11.31 8.77 -19.24
N SER A 124 -12.62 9.00 -19.21
CA SER A 124 -13.22 10.10 -18.46
C SER A 124 -13.07 9.94 -16.95
N GLU A 125 -13.34 8.74 -16.42
CA GLU A 125 -13.15 8.44 -14.98
C GLU A 125 -11.68 8.50 -14.59
N SER A 126 -10.78 8.02 -15.46
CA SER A 126 -9.33 8.14 -15.22
C SER A 126 -8.87 9.59 -15.18
N GLN A 127 -9.36 10.46 -16.09
CA GLN A 127 -9.01 11.88 -16.06
C GLN A 127 -9.49 12.55 -14.77
N ALA A 128 -10.74 12.31 -14.40
CA ALA A 128 -11.29 12.87 -13.16
C ALA A 128 -10.47 12.48 -11.92
N LEU A 129 -10.03 11.23 -11.85
CA LEU A 129 -9.19 10.77 -10.74
C LEU A 129 -7.78 11.34 -10.78
N LEU A 130 -7.16 11.45 -11.98
CA LEU A 130 -5.83 12.08 -12.13
C LEU A 130 -5.87 13.55 -11.68
N ASP A 131 -6.93 14.29 -12.07
CA ASP A 131 -7.13 15.68 -11.68
C ASP A 131 -7.37 15.79 -10.16
N GLU A 132 -8.20 14.90 -9.60
CA GLU A 132 -8.52 14.84 -8.18
C GLU A 132 -7.27 14.60 -7.32
N LEU A 133 -6.35 13.76 -7.79
CA LEU A 133 -5.11 13.41 -7.11
C LEU A 133 -3.93 14.34 -7.45
N ASP A 134 -4.14 15.37 -8.32
CA ASP A 134 -3.11 16.26 -8.87
C ASP A 134 -1.97 15.48 -9.57
N ILE A 135 -2.31 14.38 -10.24
CA ILE A 135 -1.36 13.61 -11.05
C ILE A 135 -1.30 14.23 -12.44
N ARG A 136 -0.22 14.94 -12.74
CA ARG A 136 -0.05 15.73 -13.97
C ARG A 136 0.26 14.85 -15.18
N ILE A 137 -0.79 14.42 -15.87
CA ILE A 137 -0.73 13.69 -17.14
C ILE A 137 -1.67 14.39 -18.11
N ASP A 138 -1.16 14.81 -19.27
CA ASP A 138 -1.90 15.63 -20.24
C ASP A 138 -3.20 14.98 -20.71
N THR A 139 -3.19 13.64 -20.84
CA THR A 139 -4.37 12.88 -21.26
C THR A 139 -4.24 11.41 -20.80
N PRO A 140 -5.31 10.79 -20.29
CA PRO A 140 -5.31 9.38 -19.92
C PRO A 140 -5.17 8.43 -21.11
N ARG A 141 -5.16 8.96 -22.33
CA ARG A 141 -4.90 8.19 -23.56
C ARG A 141 -3.41 8.01 -23.87
N LYS A 142 -2.54 8.74 -23.16
CA LYS A 142 -1.08 8.63 -23.29
C LYS A 142 -0.63 7.24 -22.85
N THR A 143 0.33 6.67 -23.58
CA THR A 143 0.86 5.34 -23.32
C THR A 143 1.79 5.37 -22.09
N ILE A 144 1.78 4.35 -21.27
CA ILE A 144 2.59 4.28 -20.06
C ILE A 144 4.10 4.46 -20.36
N ARG A 145 4.60 3.89 -21.47
CA ARG A 145 6.01 4.04 -21.85
C ARG A 145 6.45 5.49 -22.03
N ASP A 146 5.52 6.39 -22.38
CA ASP A 146 5.80 7.80 -22.67
C ASP A 146 5.73 8.68 -21.40
N LEU A 147 5.55 8.06 -20.23
CA LEU A 147 5.48 8.73 -18.95
C LEU A 147 6.83 8.73 -18.23
N SER A 148 7.08 9.78 -17.42
CA SER A 148 8.19 9.80 -16.47
C SER A 148 8.01 8.74 -15.38
N GLY A 149 9.09 8.45 -14.63
CA GLY A 149 9.02 7.53 -13.48
C GLY A 149 7.97 7.94 -12.47
N GLY A 150 7.95 9.23 -12.08
CA GLY A 150 6.97 9.77 -11.15
C GLY A 150 5.53 9.74 -11.68
N GLN A 151 5.33 9.98 -12.99
CA GLN A 151 4.01 9.84 -13.60
C GLN A 151 3.53 8.39 -13.60
N ARG A 152 4.40 7.42 -13.90
CA ARG A 152 4.07 5.98 -13.81
C ARG A 152 3.72 5.59 -12.37
N GLN A 153 4.48 6.07 -11.40
CA GLN A 153 4.17 5.87 -9.97
C GLN A 153 2.80 6.45 -9.62
N GLY A 154 2.52 7.69 -10.07
CA GLY A 154 1.21 8.31 -9.90
C GLY A 154 0.07 7.47 -10.47
N VAL A 155 0.22 6.89 -11.67
CA VAL A 155 -0.78 5.99 -12.27
C VAL A 155 -0.99 4.73 -11.41
N ALA A 156 0.08 4.11 -10.92
CA ALA A 156 -0.02 2.92 -10.07
C ALA A 156 -0.73 3.23 -8.74
N ILE A 157 -0.40 4.35 -8.10
CA ILE A 157 -1.08 4.81 -6.90
C ILE A 157 -2.53 5.18 -7.21
N GLY A 158 -2.79 5.95 -8.27
CA GLY A 158 -4.14 6.30 -8.71
C GLY A 158 -5.02 5.07 -8.95
N ARG A 159 -4.47 4.03 -9.60
CA ARG A 159 -5.16 2.75 -9.75
C ARG A 159 -5.52 2.13 -8.40
N ALA A 160 -4.58 2.07 -7.47
CA ALA A 160 -4.84 1.51 -6.15
C ALA A 160 -5.90 2.33 -5.39
N VAL A 161 -5.81 3.67 -5.43
CA VAL A 161 -6.79 4.57 -4.80
C VAL A 161 -8.19 4.42 -5.37
N HIS A 162 -8.29 4.26 -6.70
CA HIS A 162 -9.57 4.10 -7.38
C HIS A 162 -10.36 2.90 -6.86
N TRP A 163 -9.64 1.83 -6.54
CA TRP A 163 -10.26 0.57 -6.14
C TRP A 163 -10.20 0.29 -4.64
N ALA A 164 -9.30 0.96 -3.90
CA ALA A 164 -9.22 0.79 -2.45
C ALA A 164 -10.43 1.44 -1.76
N GLU A 165 -11.25 0.66 -1.13
CA GLU A 165 -12.32 1.16 -0.28
C GLU A 165 -11.87 1.36 1.17
N ARG A 166 -10.86 0.59 1.61
CA ARG A 166 -10.42 0.50 3.01
C ARG A 166 -8.94 0.77 3.19
N LEU A 167 -8.08 -0.06 2.62
CA LEU A 167 -6.65 -0.07 2.88
C LEU A 167 -5.84 -0.04 1.58
N VAL A 168 -4.81 0.82 1.56
CA VAL A 168 -3.76 0.79 0.53
C VAL A 168 -2.45 0.33 1.15
N LEU A 169 -1.89 -0.73 0.60
CA LEU A 169 -0.55 -1.21 0.92
C LEU A 169 0.43 -0.64 -0.11
N MET A 170 1.55 -0.07 0.33
CA MET A 170 2.57 0.48 -0.55
C MET A 170 3.94 -0.11 -0.20
N ASP A 171 4.52 -0.84 -1.13
CA ASP A 171 5.85 -1.44 -0.96
C ASP A 171 6.89 -0.57 -1.68
N GLU A 172 7.61 0.25 -0.93
CA GLU A 172 8.66 1.17 -1.40
C GLU A 172 8.22 2.13 -2.52
N PRO A 173 7.17 2.93 -2.32
CA PRO A 173 6.55 3.70 -3.40
C PRO A 173 7.43 4.80 -3.99
N THR A 174 8.60 5.09 -3.40
CA THR A 174 9.51 6.18 -3.84
C THR A 174 10.93 5.72 -4.14
N ALA A 175 11.23 4.43 -4.06
CA ALA A 175 12.60 3.89 -4.14
C ALA A 175 13.37 4.25 -5.43
N ALA A 176 12.67 4.48 -6.54
CA ALA A 176 13.28 4.79 -7.85
C ALA A 176 13.00 6.21 -8.34
N LEU A 177 12.60 7.12 -7.45
CA LEU A 177 12.18 8.48 -7.79
C LEU A 177 13.21 9.53 -7.36
N GLY A 178 13.28 10.61 -8.12
CA GLY A 178 14.04 11.81 -7.74
C GLY A 178 13.34 12.59 -6.61
N VAL A 179 14.04 13.58 -6.04
CA VAL A 179 13.56 14.35 -4.89
C VAL A 179 12.20 15.01 -5.13
N GLN A 180 12.02 15.65 -6.29
CA GLN A 180 10.75 16.33 -6.62
C GLN A 180 9.59 15.34 -6.82
N GLU A 181 9.87 14.18 -7.41
CA GLU A 181 8.88 13.13 -7.64
C GLU A 181 8.48 12.47 -6.33
N THR A 182 9.45 12.23 -5.44
CA THR A 182 9.21 11.73 -4.08
C THR A 182 8.27 12.66 -3.30
N ALA A 183 8.53 13.97 -3.31
CA ALA A 183 7.66 14.94 -2.63
C ALA A 183 6.21 14.90 -3.14
N ARG A 184 6.00 14.77 -4.45
CA ARG A 184 4.65 14.64 -5.03
C ARG A 184 3.94 13.35 -4.59
N VAL A 185 4.67 12.24 -4.51
CA VAL A 185 4.10 10.97 -4.02
C VAL A 185 3.75 11.09 -2.54
N GLU A 186 4.57 11.74 -1.73
CA GLU A 186 4.28 12.00 -0.32
C GLU A 186 3.01 12.86 -0.14
N GLU A 187 2.87 13.94 -0.91
CA GLU A 187 1.66 14.75 -0.92
C GLU A 187 0.42 13.92 -1.29
N LEU A 188 0.54 13.05 -2.29
CA LEU A 188 -0.54 12.16 -2.69
C LEU A 188 -0.93 11.20 -1.55
N ILE A 189 0.03 10.61 -0.86
CA ILE A 189 -0.19 9.74 0.31
C ILE A 189 -0.93 10.51 1.41
N LEU A 190 -0.52 11.73 1.73
CA LEU A 190 -1.18 12.56 2.74
C LEU A 190 -2.62 12.91 2.36
N ARG A 191 -2.89 13.27 1.10
CA ARG A 191 -4.26 13.51 0.60
C ARG A 191 -5.16 12.27 0.73
N MET A 192 -4.61 11.08 0.52
CA MET A 192 -5.37 9.84 0.70
C MET A 192 -5.76 9.63 2.17
N ARG A 193 -4.84 9.89 3.10
CA ARG A 193 -5.12 9.87 4.54
C ARG A 193 -6.25 10.84 4.91
N GLU A 194 -6.18 12.09 4.43
CA GLU A 194 -7.19 13.13 4.66
C GLU A 194 -8.59 12.70 4.19
N ARG A 195 -8.68 11.80 3.21
CA ARG A 195 -9.91 11.17 2.71
C ARG A 195 -10.35 9.94 3.50
N GLY A 196 -9.71 9.68 4.63
CA GLY A 196 -10.04 8.57 5.51
C GLY A 196 -9.53 7.20 5.06
N ARG A 197 -8.62 7.13 4.05
CA ARG A 197 -8.01 5.87 3.63
C ARG A 197 -6.94 5.45 4.64
N ALA A 198 -6.99 4.21 5.08
CA ALA A 198 -5.89 3.60 5.81
C ALA A 198 -4.74 3.26 4.86
N ILE A 199 -3.50 3.47 5.29
CA ILE A 199 -2.32 3.22 4.46
C ILE A 199 -1.27 2.48 5.29
N VAL A 200 -0.72 1.41 4.73
CA VAL A 200 0.48 0.76 5.25
C VAL A 200 1.59 0.95 4.22
N ILE A 201 2.66 1.63 4.61
CA ILE A 201 3.79 1.94 3.74
C ILE A 201 5.04 1.20 4.21
N VAL A 202 5.68 0.45 3.33
CA VAL A 202 7.04 -0.05 3.53
C VAL A 202 8.02 0.97 2.97
N SER A 203 8.96 1.42 3.77
CA SER A 203 10.01 2.34 3.32
C SER A 203 11.34 2.05 4.01
N HIS A 204 12.43 2.28 3.29
CA HIS A 204 13.79 2.30 3.83
C HIS A 204 14.25 3.71 4.20
N SER A 205 13.55 4.75 3.73
CA SER A 205 13.85 6.14 4.04
C SER A 205 13.14 6.58 5.31
N LEU A 206 13.86 6.69 6.41
CA LEU A 206 13.33 7.20 7.66
C LEU A 206 12.84 8.65 7.52
N ASP A 207 13.53 9.47 6.73
CA ASP A 207 13.10 10.85 6.46
C ASP A 207 11.70 10.90 5.84
N GLN A 208 11.40 10.02 4.88
CA GLN A 208 10.06 9.86 4.33
C GLN A 208 9.07 9.41 5.40
N VAL A 209 9.43 8.39 6.16
CA VAL A 209 8.57 7.83 7.22
C VAL A 209 8.17 8.91 8.21
N PHE A 210 9.13 9.72 8.68
CA PHE A 210 8.87 10.83 9.61
C PHE A 210 8.00 11.95 9.03
N ARG A 211 8.01 12.12 7.67
CA ARG A 211 7.14 13.12 7.02
C ARG A 211 5.70 12.67 6.85
N VAL A 212 5.46 11.36 6.66
CA VAL A 212 4.12 10.90 6.24
C VAL A 212 3.41 9.99 7.23
N ALA A 213 4.13 9.22 8.05
CA ALA A 213 3.52 8.21 8.90
C ALA A 213 3.05 8.77 10.24
N ASP A 214 1.91 8.30 10.72
CA ASP A 214 1.38 8.56 12.06
C ASP A 214 2.05 7.63 13.09
N ARG A 215 2.28 6.36 12.70
CA ARG A 215 2.96 5.35 13.53
C ARG A 215 3.98 4.56 12.72
N ILE A 216 5.00 4.09 13.43
CA ILE A 216 6.12 3.32 12.88
C ILE A 216 6.16 1.95 13.55
N CYS A 217 5.94 0.89 12.77
CA CYS A 217 6.11 -0.49 13.20
C CYS A 217 7.47 -1.01 12.77
N VAL A 218 8.30 -1.41 13.73
CA VAL A 218 9.66 -1.88 13.47
C VAL A 218 9.69 -3.40 13.46
N LEU A 219 10.13 -3.97 12.34
CA LEU A 219 10.39 -5.40 12.18
C LEU A 219 11.90 -5.66 12.15
N ARG A 220 12.35 -6.72 12.84
CA ARG A 220 13.72 -7.18 12.84
C ARG A 220 13.77 -8.71 12.88
N ARG A 221 14.42 -9.33 11.89
CA ARG A 221 14.60 -10.80 11.79
C ARG A 221 13.28 -11.57 11.97
N GLY A 222 12.23 -11.13 11.32
CA GLY A 222 10.90 -11.74 11.38
C GLY A 222 10.08 -11.42 12.63
N LYS A 223 10.62 -10.64 13.58
CA LYS A 223 9.92 -10.23 14.80
C LYS A 223 9.52 -8.76 14.76
N GLN A 224 8.37 -8.46 15.30
CA GLN A 224 7.99 -7.10 15.62
C GLN A 224 8.71 -6.67 16.89
N VAL A 225 9.58 -5.66 16.77
CA VAL A 225 10.35 -5.12 17.89
C VAL A 225 9.52 -4.12 18.71
N GLY A 226 8.65 -3.39 18.02
CA GLY A 226 7.74 -2.45 18.66
C GLY A 226 7.02 -1.55 17.65
N VAL A 227 6.10 -0.75 18.16
CA VAL A 227 5.39 0.30 17.44
C VAL A 227 5.62 1.61 18.17
N ARG A 228 5.84 2.70 17.42
CA ARG A 228 6.03 4.06 17.96
C ARG A 228 5.08 5.04 17.29
N THR A 229 4.57 5.98 18.03
CA THR A 229 3.93 7.19 17.47
C THR A 229 5.05 8.06 16.88
N THR A 230 4.90 8.50 15.63
CA THR A 230 5.97 9.22 14.93
C THR A 230 6.35 10.52 15.64
N SER A 231 5.38 11.23 16.20
CA SER A 231 5.62 12.48 16.96
C SER A 231 6.28 12.29 18.33
N GLU A 232 6.37 11.07 18.85
CA GLU A 232 6.88 10.74 20.19
C GLU A 232 8.22 9.96 20.14
N THR A 233 8.79 9.75 18.95
CA THR A 233 10.03 9.00 18.75
C THR A 233 11.05 9.80 17.94
N THR A 234 12.27 9.30 17.86
CA THR A 234 13.37 9.90 17.08
C THR A 234 13.93 8.92 16.07
N GLY A 235 14.62 9.46 15.04
CA GLY A 235 15.31 8.62 14.05
C GLY A 235 16.32 7.67 14.68
N ASP A 236 17.05 8.14 15.68
CA ASP A 236 18.07 7.35 16.41
C ASP A 236 17.43 6.19 17.18
N GLU A 237 16.28 6.41 17.81
CA GLU A 237 15.53 5.34 18.47
C GLU A 237 15.08 4.27 17.46
N ILE A 238 14.51 4.70 16.32
CA ILE A 238 14.06 3.77 15.29
C ILE A 238 15.26 2.98 14.72
N VAL A 239 16.38 3.64 14.43
CA VAL A 239 17.62 2.97 13.98
C VAL A 239 18.12 1.96 15.03
N SER A 240 18.12 2.33 16.31
CA SER A 240 18.47 1.44 17.41
C SER A 240 17.57 0.19 17.45
N MET A 241 16.25 0.38 17.27
CA MET A 241 15.29 -0.75 17.22
C MET A 241 15.54 -1.66 16.01
N ILE A 242 15.84 -1.09 14.83
CA ILE A 242 16.14 -1.84 13.61
C ILE A 242 17.42 -2.67 13.77
N THR A 243 18.50 -2.03 14.20
CA THR A 243 19.83 -2.66 14.32
C THR A 243 19.98 -3.52 15.57
N GLY A 244 19.26 -3.19 16.64
CA GLY A 244 19.40 -3.81 17.96
C GLY A 244 20.64 -3.35 18.72
N LEU A 245 21.28 -2.29 18.27
CA LEU A 245 22.33 -1.59 19.00
C LEU A 245 21.70 -0.65 20.01
N ARG A 246 22.25 -0.61 21.22
CA ARG A 246 21.85 0.34 22.28
C ARG A 246 22.68 1.60 22.18
#